data_d61a33680aae233aa18660bf0c253b3b
#
_entry.id   d61a33680aae233aa18660bf0c253b3b
#
_cell.length_a   1.000
_cell.length_b   1.000
_cell.length_c   1.000
_cell.angle_alpha   90.00
_cell.angle_beta   90.00
_cell.angle_gamma   90.00
#
_symmetry.space_group_name_H-M   'P 1'
#
loop_
_entity.id
_entity.type
_entity.pdbx_description
1 polymer ?
#
loop_
_entity_poly.entity_id
_entity_poly.type
_entity_poly.pdbx_seq_one_letter_code
_entity_poly.pdbx_strand_id
1 'polypeptide(L)'
;MIRFCLQLFPEASQWATPVVVTLAVFSILYGAILAIGQADMMRLIAFTSVSHFGFIVLGIFAFTSVSQVGANFYMVNHGFATAGLFLLAGMLIARRGSQRIEDYGGWQRVTPVLAGSFLVAGLATLSLPGLSTFVSEFLVIAGSWPRYPVATAFAVWGVVLAASTSCSCTSG
;
A
#
# COMPACT_ATOMS: atom_id res chain seq x y z
N MET A 1 -7.37 -7.36 -14.69
CA MET A 1 -6.85 -6.33 -15.60
C MET A 1 -5.81 -6.90 -16.57
N ILE A 2 -4.67 -7.45 -16.15
CA ILE A 2 -3.61 -7.90 -17.07
C ILE A 2 -4.10 -8.92 -18.11
N ARG A 3 -4.80 -9.97 -17.69
CA ARG A 3 -5.29 -11.03 -18.59
C ARG A 3 -6.45 -10.63 -19.50
N PHE A 4 -7.36 -9.78 -19.02
CA PHE A 4 -8.59 -9.45 -19.77
C PHE A 4 -8.49 -8.09 -20.46
N CYS A 5 -8.07 -7.04 -19.76
CA CYS A 5 -8.05 -5.70 -20.34
C CYS A 5 -6.87 -5.53 -21.33
N LEU A 6 -5.65 -5.88 -20.90
CA LEU A 6 -4.46 -5.62 -21.72
C LEU A 6 -4.32 -6.60 -22.88
N GLN A 7 -4.78 -7.86 -22.75
CA GLN A 7 -4.65 -8.86 -23.79
C GLN A 7 -5.80 -8.83 -24.80
N LEU A 8 -7.05 -8.62 -24.35
CA LEU A 8 -8.21 -8.61 -25.24
C LEU A 8 -8.45 -7.23 -25.89
N PHE A 9 -8.10 -6.15 -25.19
CA PHE A 9 -8.36 -4.78 -25.67
C PHE A 9 -7.10 -3.90 -25.56
N PRO A 10 -6.02 -4.22 -26.28
CA PRO A 10 -4.76 -3.48 -26.17
C PRO A 10 -4.89 -2.02 -26.60
N GLU A 11 -5.61 -1.72 -27.68
CA GLU A 11 -5.79 -0.35 -28.19
C GLU A 11 -6.61 0.51 -27.21
N ALA A 12 -7.73 -0.02 -26.71
CA ALA A 12 -8.56 0.67 -25.74
C ALA A 12 -7.81 0.91 -24.42
N SER A 13 -6.98 -0.05 -23.99
CA SER A 13 -6.15 0.09 -22.79
C SER A 13 -5.09 1.18 -22.96
N GLN A 14 -4.47 1.30 -24.14
CA GLN A 14 -3.51 2.37 -24.43
C GLN A 14 -4.19 3.74 -24.50
N TRP A 15 -5.37 3.82 -25.09
CA TRP A 15 -6.15 5.06 -25.15
C TRP A 15 -6.55 5.53 -23.73
N ALA A 16 -6.97 4.62 -22.87
CA ALA A 16 -7.38 4.93 -21.48
C ALA A 16 -6.20 5.21 -20.55
N THR A 17 -4.97 4.86 -20.92
CA THR A 17 -3.79 4.93 -20.07
C THR A 17 -3.58 6.30 -19.39
N PRO A 18 -3.65 7.46 -20.08
CA PRO A 18 -3.40 8.74 -19.43
C PRO A 18 -4.41 9.02 -18.29
N VAL A 19 -5.67 8.65 -18.48
CA VAL A 19 -6.71 8.80 -17.46
C VAL A 19 -6.44 7.87 -16.29
N VAL A 20 -6.13 6.61 -16.57
CA VAL A 20 -5.88 5.59 -15.52
C VAL A 20 -4.63 5.91 -14.72
N VAL A 21 -3.55 6.36 -15.37
CA VAL A 21 -2.30 6.74 -14.68
C VAL A 21 -2.52 7.97 -13.80
N THR A 22 -3.27 8.97 -14.24
CA THR A 22 -3.60 10.13 -13.40
C THR A 22 -4.46 9.76 -12.20
N LEU A 23 -5.46 8.89 -12.39
CA LEU A 23 -6.27 8.36 -11.28
C LEU A 23 -5.45 7.51 -10.31
N ALA A 24 -4.50 6.72 -10.82
CA ALA A 24 -3.59 5.93 -9.99
C ALA A 24 -2.72 6.82 -9.09
N VAL A 25 -2.11 7.87 -9.64
CA VAL A 25 -1.34 8.85 -8.87
C VAL A 25 -2.21 9.57 -7.85
N PHE A 26 -3.41 9.99 -8.26
CA PHE A 26 -4.36 10.60 -7.33
C PHE A 26 -4.71 9.64 -6.18
N SER A 27 -4.97 8.37 -6.46
CA SER A 27 -5.24 7.33 -5.46
C SER A 27 -4.08 7.14 -4.48
N ILE A 28 -2.82 7.16 -4.98
CA ILE A 28 -1.63 7.05 -4.15
C ILE A 28 -1.56 8.20 -3.15
N LEU A 29 -1.63 9.44 -3.63
CA LEU A 29 -1.50 10.63 -2.78
C LEU A 29 -2.70 10.81 -1.85
N TYR A 30 -3.92 10.65 -2.37
CA TYR A 30 -5.15 10.79 -1.61
C TYR A 30 -5.24 9.74 -0.49
N GLY A 31 -4.95 8.47 -0.81
CA GLY A 31 -4.95 7.40 0.19
C GLY A 31 -3.91 7.61 1.28
N ALA A 32 -2.69 8.06 0.92
CA ALA A 32 -1.63 8.34 1.88
C ALA A 32 -1.99 9.52 2.81
N ILE A 33 -2.50 10.62 2.25
CA ILE A 33 -2.90 11.80 3.06
C ILE A 33 -4.04 11.47 4.00
N LEU A 34 -5.06 10.75 3.53
CA LEU A 34 -6.19 10.37 4.39
C LEU A 34 -5.77 9.39 5.49
N ALA A 35 -4.82 8.51 5.23
CA ALA A 35 -4.30 7.59 6.23
C ALA A 35 -3.66 8.32 7.43
N ILE A 36 -2.93 9.42 7.19
CA ILE A 36 -2.27 10.22 8.24
C ILE A 36 -3.27 10.76 9.28
N GLY A 37 -4.46 11.14 8.84
CA GLY A 37 -5.48 11.75 9.71
C GLY A 37 -6.43 10.75 10.40
N GLN A 38 -6.19 9.43 10.31
CA GLN A 38 -7.12 8.45 10.88
C GLN A 38 -6.82 8.15 12.34
N ALA A 39 -7.85 8.27 13.18
CA ALA A 39 -7.82 7.82 14.57
C ALA A 39 -8.30 6.36 14.74
N ASP A 40 -8.87 5.78 13.69
CA ASP A 40 -9.43 4.42 13.66
C ASP A 40 -8.47 3.49 12.92
N MET A 41 -8.05 2.40 13.60
CA MET A 41 -7.08 1.44 13.09
C MET A 41 -7.54 0.75 11.80
N MET A 42 -8.83 0.36 11.73
CA MET A 42 -9.38 -0.32 10.55
C MET A 42 -9.44 0.63 9.34
N ARG A 43 -9.82 1.89 9.56
CA ARG A 43 -9.84 2.91 8.52
C ARG A 43 -8.44 3.25 8.02
N LEU A 44 -7.47 3.33 8.93
CA LEU A 44 -6.06 3.54 8.56
C LEU A 44 -5.58 2.45 7.62
N ILE A 45 -5.80 1.16 7.94
CA ILE A 45 -5.43 0.02 7.09
C ILE A 45 -6.18 0.08 5.74
N ALA A 46 -7.43 0.49 5.72
CA ALA A 46 -8.20 0.62 4.48
C ALA A 46 -7.64 1.74 3.57
N PHE A 47 -7.33 2.91 4.10
CA PHE A 47 -6.78 4.01 3.30
C PHE A 47 -5.36 3.75 2.81
N THR A 48 -4.52 3.10 3.60
CA THR A 48 -3.20 2.64 3.12
C THR A 48 -3.35 1.64 1.97
N SER A 49 -4.34 0.75 2.02
CA SER A 49 -4.63 -0.18 0.93
C SER A 49 -5.04 0.55 -0.36
N VAL A 50 -5.83 1.62 -0.28
CA VAL A 50 -6.19 2.45 -1.45
C VAL A 50 -4.94 3.03 -2.12
N SER A 51 -3.98 3.52 -1.33
CA SER A 51 -2.68 4.00 -1.84
C SER A 51 -1.90 2.90 -2.55
N HIS A 52 -1.79 1.70 -1.96
CA HIS A 52 -1.08 0.57 -2.55
C HIS A 52 -1.73 0.07 -3.86
N PHE A 53 -3.07 0.08 -3.95
CA PHE A 53 -3.77 -0.21 -5.20
C PHE A 53 -3.41 0.77 -6.32
N GLY A 54 -3.19 2.03 -6.00
CA GLY A 54 -2.69 3.02 -6.94
C GLY A 54 -1.35 2.61 -7.57
N PHE A 55 -0.40 2.10 -6.77
CA PHE A 55 0.88 1.56 -7.28
C PHE A 55 0.68 0.36 -8.19
N ILE A 56 -0.19 -0.57 -7.83
CA ILE A 56 -0.49 -1.75 -8.65
C ILE A 56 -1.04 -1.32 -10.02
N VAL A 57 -1.99 -0.38 -10.04
CA VAL A 57 -2.59 0.14 -11.27
C VAL A 57 -1.56 0.88 -12.13
N LEU A 58 -0.73 1.73 -11.51
CA LEU A 58 0.38 2.42 -12.19
C LEU A 58 1.33 1.42 -12.85
N GLY A 59 1.72 0.36 -12.13
CA GLY A 59 2.61 -0.69 -12.64
C GLY A 59 2.02 -1.48 -13.79
N ILE A 60 0.72 -1.75 -13.78
CA ILE A 60 0.02 -2.45 -14.87
C ILE A 60 0.00 -1.58 -16.15
N PHE A 61 -0.35 -0.29 -16.03
CA PHE A 61 -0.52 0.62 -17.17
C PHE A 61 0.78 1.32 -17.61
N ALA A 62 1.91 1.04 -16.99
CA ALA A 62 3.22 1.45 -17.48
C ALA A 62 3.64 0.67 -18.76
N PHE A 63 3.03 -0.49 -19.04
CA PHE A 63 3.31 -1.35 -20.20
C PHE A 63 4.79 -1.77 -20.36
N THR A 64 5.56 -1.78 -19.28
CA THR A 64 6.90 -2.35 -19.28
C THR A 64 6.87 -3.72 -18.61
N SER A 65 7.71 -4.65 -19.07
CA SER A 65 7.78 -6.00 -18.50
C SER A 65 8.17 -5.96 -17.01
N VAL A 66 9.09 -5.09 -16.64
CA VAL A 66 9.57 -4.92 -15.27
C VAL A 66 8.44 -4.41 -14.35
N SER A 67 7.69 -3.38 -14.77
CA SER A 67 6.59 -2.86 -13.94
C SER A 67 5.42 -3.84 -13.82
N GLN A 68 5.13 -4.60 -14.87
CA GLN A 68 4.06 -5.61 -14.83
C GLN A 68 4.41 -6.78 -13.91
N VAL A 69 5.67 -7.24 -13.93
CA VAL A 69 6.15 -8.24 -12.96
C VAL A 69 6.08 -7.66 -11.55
N GLY A 70 6.54 -6.43 -11.35
CA GLY A 70 6.42 -5.71 -10.07
C GLY A 70 4.99 -5.62 -9.58
N ALA A 71 4.04 -5.23 -10.44
CA ALA A 71 2.62 -5.14 -10.10
C ALA A 71 2.00 -6.49 -9.73
N ASN A 72 2.33 -7.57 -10.45
CA ASN A 72 1.88 -8.92 -10.12
C ASN A 72 2.40 -9.37 -8.75
N PHE A 73 3.69 -9.14 -8.50
CA PHE A 73 4.32 -9.48 -7.24
C PHE A 73 3.73 -8.64 -6.08
N TYR A 74 3.43 -7.36 -6.37
CA TYR A 74 2.81 -6.47 -5.40
C TYR A 74 1.40 -6.90 -5.01
N MET A 75 0.57 -7.36 -5.95
CA MET A 75 -0.76 -7.89 -5.65
C MET A 75 -0.71 -9.03 -4.63
N VAL A 76 0.21 -9.97 -4.80
CA VAL A 76 0.37 -11.10 -3.89
C VAL A 76 0.84 -10.65 -2.51
N ASN A 77 1.91 -9.85 -2.48
CA ASN A 77 2.50 -9.35 -1.24
C ASN A 77 1.53 -8.47 -0.45
N HIS A 78 0.85 -7.56 -1.13
CA HIS A 78 -0.16 -6.70 -0.51
C HIS A 78 -1.33 -7.52 0.04
N GLY A 79 -1.79 -8.53 -0.69
CA GLY A 79 -2.86 -9.41 -0.24
C GLY A 79 -2.52 -10.10 1.08
N PHE A 80 -1.33 -10.71 1.19
CA PHE A 80 -0.89 -11.37 2.42
C PHE A 80 -0.66 -10.39 3.58
N ALA A 81 0.04 -9.29 3.33
CA ALA A 81 0.35 -8.30 4.36
C ALA A 81 -0.92 -7.65 4.92
N THR A 82 -1.83 -7.24 4.05
CA THR A 82 -3.09 -6.59 4.45
C THR A 82 -4.04 -7.57 5.14
N ALA A 83 -4.15 -8.81 4.65
CA ALA A 83 -4.95 -9.85 5.32
C ALA A 83 -4.41 -10.11 6.74
N GLY A 84 -3.08 -10.23 6.88
CA GLY A 84 -2.43 -10.36 8.20
C GLY A 84 -2.76 -9.18 9.12
N LEU A 85 -2.66 -7.94 8.64
CA LEU A 85 -2.99 -6.75 9.41
C LEU A 85 -4.45 -6.72 9.86
N PHE A 86 -5.39 -6.99 8.96
CA PHE A 86 -6.82 -7.00 9.32
C PHE A 86 -7.15 -8.09 10.35
N LEU A 87 -6.57 -9.28 10.23
CA LEU A 87 -6.76 -10.36 11.21
C LEU A 87 -6.19 -9.97 12.58
N LEU A 88 -4.98 -9.43 12.62
CA LEU A 88 -4.34 -9.02 13.88
C LEU A 88 -5.07 -7.83 14.49
N ALA A 89 -5.48 -6.84 13.71
CA ALA A 89 -6.31 -5.72 14.17
C ALA A 89 -7.66 -6.22 14.71
N GLY A 90 -8.30 -7.17 14.03
CA GLY A 90 -9.54 -7.80 14.50
C GLY A 90 -9.36 -8.52 15.85
N MET A 91 -8.25 -9.24 16.05
CA MET A 91 -7.93 -9.86 17.33
C MET A 91 -7.69 -8.84 18.45
N LEU A 92 -7.04 -7.72 18.14
CA LEU A 92 -6.83 -6.62 19.09
C LEU A 92 -8.17 -5.99 19.49
N ILE A 93 -9.02 -5.67 18.51
CA ILE A 93 -10.34 -5.08 18.73
C ILE A 93 -11.26 -6.03 19.53
N ALA A 94 -11.25 -7.32 19.22
CA ALA A 94 -12.04 -8.31 19.96
C ALA A 94 -11.64 -8.39 21.44
N ARG A 95 -10.39 -8.12 21.78
CA ARG A 95 -9.90 -8.13 23.17
C ARG A 95 -10.16 -6.82 23.93
N ARG A 96 -10.11 -5.67 23.25
CA ARG A 96 -10.25 -4.36 23.88
C ARG A 96 -11.65 -3.75 23.73
N GLY A 97 -12.38 -4.12 22.67
CA GLY A 97 -13.69 -3.55 22.37
C GLY A 97 -13.66 -2.15 21.74
N SER A 98 -12.48 -1.63 21.37
CA SER A 98 -12.30 -0.31 20.74
C SER A 98 -11.53 -0.44 19.43
N GLN A 99 -11.81 0.48 18.48
CA GLN A 99 -11.07 0.59 17.21
C GLN A 99 -10.10 1.78 17.20
N ARG A 100 -10.12 2.61 18.24
CA ARG A 100 -9.29 3.82 18.32
C ARG A 100 -7.84 3.47 18.62
N ILE A 101 -6.92 4.04 17.86
CA ILE A 101 -5.47 3.81 18.01
C ILE A 101 -4.99 4.26 19.40
N GLU A 102 -5.50 5.39 19.90
CA GLU A 102 -5.16 5.95 21.20
C GLU A 102 -5.41 4.99 22.38
N ASP A 103 -6.36 4.06 22.23
CA ASP A 103 -6.70 3.10 23.30
C ASP A 103 -5.67 1.96 23.40
N TYR A 104 -4.70 1.87 22.50
CA TYR A 104 -3.75 0.75 22.41
C TYR A 104 -2.34 1.04 22.99
N GLY A 105 -2.19 2.04 23.84
CA GLY A 105 -0.95 2.31 24.54
C GLY A 105 -0.50 1.17 25.47
N GLY A 106 0.78 0.77 25.39
CA GLY A 106 1.37 -0.22 26.32
C GLY A 106 1.03 -1.70 26.10
N TRP A 107 0.38 -2.06 25.00
CA TRP A 107 -0.05 -3.44 24.70
C TRP A 107 1.08 -4.45 24.55
N GLN A 108 2.27 -3.99 24.24
CA GLN A 108 3.46 -4.83 24.14
C GLN A 108 3.77 -5.57 25.46
N ARG A 109 3.40 -4.97 26.59
CA ARG A 109 3.62 -5.59 27.92
C ARG A 109 2.62 -6.70 28.25
N VAL A 110 1.39 -6.61 27.71
CA VAL A 110 0.30 -7.55 28.01
C VAL A 110 0.26 -8.70 27.00
N THR A 111 0.46 -8.42 25.71
CA THR A 111 0.42 -9.41 24.63
C THR A 111 1.58 -9.21 23.67
N PRO A 112 2.82 -9.57 24.06
CA PRO A 112 4.02 -9.27 23.29
C PRO A 112 4.03 -9.94 21.91
N VAL A 113 3.52 -11.17 21.80
CA VAL A 113 3.47 -11.90 20.52
C VAL A 113 2.51 -11.24 19.54
N LEU A 114 1.32 -10.86 19.99
CA LEU A 114 0.31 -10.21 19.14
C LEU A 114 0.76 -8.81 18.71
N ALA A 115 1.31 -8.04 19.64
CA ALA A 115 1.86 -6.71 19.37
C ALA A 115 3.06 -6.79 18.42
N GLY A 116 3.96 -7.75 18.62
CA GLY A 116 5.10 -7.98 17.74
C GLY A 116 4.68 -8.41 16.33
N SER A 117 3.70 -9.31 16.22
CA SER A 117 3.15 -9.74 14.91
C SER A 117 2.47 -8.58 14.19
N PHE A 118 1.72 -7.74 14.90
CA PHE A 118 1.09 -6.55 14.33
C PHE A 118 2.13 -5.54 13.85
N LEU A 119 3.20 -5.32 14.63
CA LEU A 119 4.32 -4.47 14.24
C LEU A 119 4.98 -4.99 12.96
N VAL A 120 5.32 -6.28 12.90
CA VAL A 120 5.95 -6.87 11.70
C VAL A 120 5.03 -6.77 10.48
N ALA A 121 3.74 -7.04 10.61
CA ALA A 121 2.78 -6.89 9.52
C ALA A 121 2.63 -5.42 9.09
N GLY A 122 2.62 -4.47 10.02
CA GLY A 122 2.64 -3.04 9.76
C GLY A 122 3.90 -2.60 9.01
N LEU A 123 5.06 -3.02 9.47
CA LEU A 123 6.34 -2.74 8.81
C LEU A 123 6.40 -3.35 7.40
N ALA A 124 5.77 -4.51 7.20
CA ALA A 124 5.66 -5.14 5.89
C ALA A 124 4.82 -4.31 4.91
N THR A 125 3.74 -3.68 5.36
CA THR A 125 2.93 -2.78 4.51
C THR A 125 3.62 -1.45 4.24
N LEU A 126 4.58 -1.04 5.07
CA LEU A 126 5.37 0.19 4.90
C LEU A 126 6.51 0.08 3.91
N SER A 127 6.65 -1.06 3.25
CA SER A 127 7.70 -1.28 2.25
C SER A 127 9.10 -1.00 2.77
N LEU A 128 9.39 -1.40 4.01
CA LEU A 128 10.76 -1.28 4.53
C LEU A 128 11.70 -2.19 3.74
N PRO A 129 12.93 -1.71 3.46
CA PRO A 129 13.98 -2.54 2.84
C PRO A 129 14.19 -3.83 3.62
N GLY A 130 14.10 -4.96 2.93
CA GLY A 130 14.16 -6.31 3.54
C GLY A 130 12.80 -7.02 3.67
N LEU A 131 11.69 -6.32 3.45
CA LEU A 131 10.35 -6.90 3.43
C LEU A 131 9.80 -7.01 1.99
N SER A 132 8.82 -7.88 1.79
CA SER A 132 8.37 -8.30 0.46
C SER A 132 7.78 -7.17 -0.38
N THR A 133 7.11 -6.21 0.22
CA THR A 133 6.47 -5.09 -0.48
C THR A 133 7.47 -4.09 -1.05
N PHE A 134 8.64 -3.91 -0.42
CA PHE A 134 9.70 -3.03 -0.92
C PHE A 134 10.17 -3.42 -2.33
N VAL A 135 10.43 -4.72 -2.54
CA VAL A 135 10.88 -5.22 -3.84
C VAL A 135 9.85 -4.95 -4.93
N SER A 136 8.57 -5.13 -4.60
CA SER A 136 7.45 -4.89 -5.51
C SER A 136 7.33 -3.42 -5.89
N GLU A 137 7.38 -2.52 -4.92
CA GLU A 137 7.32 -1.06 -5.15
C GLU A 137 8.51 -0.59 -5.97
N PHE A 138 9.71 -1.05 -5.62
CA PHE A 138 10.91 -0.71 -6.36
C PHE A 138 10.81 -1.13 -7.84
N LEU A 139 10.33 -2.34 -8.13
CA LEU A 139 10.12 -2.80 -9.50
C LEU A 139 9.06 -1.99 -10.24
N VAL A 140 7.97 -1.61 -9.59
CA VAL A 140 6.95 -0.74 -10.19
C VAL A 140 7.53 0.63 -10.49
N ILE A 141 8.23 1.27 -9.55
CA ILE A 141 8.85 2.58 -9.73
C ILE A 141 9.92 2.53 -10.83
N ALA A 142 10.85 1.59 -10.75
CA ALA A 142 11.92 1.44 -11.74
C ALA A 142 11.40 1.14 -13.15
N GLY A 143 10.36 0.30 -13.25
CA GLY A 143 9.74 -0.05 -14.53
C GLY A 143 8.83 1.03 -15.11
N SER A 144 8.24 1.90 -14.28
CA SER A 144 7.35 2.98 -14.73
C SER A 144 8.12 4.25 -15.11
N TRP A 145 9.30 4.46 -14.53
CA TRP A 145 10.12 5.66 -14.75
C TRP A 145 10.41 5.99 -16.22
N PRO A 146 10.82 5.04 -17.09
CA PRO A 146 11.16 5.34 -18.48
C PRO A 146 9.97 5.87 -19.29
N ARG A 147 8.74 5.52 -18.90
CA ARG A 147 7.53 5.85 -19.67
C ARG A 147 6.75 7.03 -19.08
N TYR A 148 6.68 7.11 -17.75
CA TYR A 148 5.91 8.14 -17.04
C TYR A 148 6.72 8.73 -15.88
N PRO A 149 7.80 9.48 -16.15
CA PRO A 149 8.69 9.97 -15.08
C PRO A 149 7.97 10.91 -14.10
N VAL A 150 7.05 11.76 -14.58
CA VAL A 150 6.28 12.68 -13.72
C VAL A 150 5.35 11.90 -12.79
N ALA A 151 4.57 10.96 -13.32
CA ALA A 151 3.67 10.14 -12.50
C ALA A 151 4.43 9.31 -11.47
N THR A 152 5.58 8.76 -11.86
CA THR A 152 6.44 7.98 -10.98
C THR A 152 7.08 8.86 -9.89
N ALA A 153 7.48 10.08 -10.20
CA ALA A 153 7.97 11.04 -9.21
C ALA A 153 6.90 11.33 -8.13
N PHE A 154 5.66 11.57 -8.53
CA PHE A 154 4.54 11.71 -7.57
C PHE A 154 4.26 10.44 -6.77
N ALA A 155 4.42 9.26 -7.37
CA ALA A 155 4.30 8.00 -6.66
C ALA A 155 5.38 7.86 -5.58
N VAL A 156 6.64 8.22 -5.85
CA VAL A 156 7.72 8.25 -4.85
C VAL A 156 7.38 9.19 -3.68
N TRP A 157 6.81 10.37 -3.95
CA TRP A 157 6.29 11.25 -2.89
C TRP A 157 5.22 10.55 -2.04
N GLY A 158 4.35 9.76 -2.64
CA GLY A 158 3.35 8.94 -1.93
C GLY A 158 3.98 7.95 -0.94
N VAL A 159 5.11 7.30 -1.31
CA VAL A 159 5.86 6.42 -0.40
C VAL A 159 6.39 7.18 0.81
N VAL A 160 6.96 8.37 0.60
CA VAL A 160 7.47 9.23 1.68
C VAL A 160 6.34 9.63 2.64
N LEU A 161 5.17 10.00 2.12
CA LEU A 161 3.99 10.30 2.93
C LEU A 161 3.50 9.07 3.72
N ALA A 162 3.46 7.90 3.10
CA ALA A 162 3.08 6.66 3.78
C ALA A 162 4.07 6.29 4.91
N ALA A 163 5.37 6.50 4.72
CA ALA A 163 6.38 6.30 5.75
C ALA A 163 6.19 7.25 6.95
N SER A 164 5.79 8.51 6.71
CA SER A 164 5.53 9.49 7.77
C SER A 164 4.32 9.10 8.65
N THR A 165 3.31 8.43 8.06
CA THR A 165 2.12 7.95 8.79
C THR A 165 2.48 6.99 9.91
N SER A 166 3.45 6.13 9.67
CA SER A 166 3.87 5.12 10.64
C SER A 166 4.73 5.66 11.76
N CYS A 167 5.51 6.68 11.47
CA CYS A 167 6.27 7.38 12.50
C CYS A 167 5.35 8.05 13.51
N SER A 168 4.21 8.58 13.06
CA SER A 168 3.18 9.16 13.94
C SER A 168 2.49 8.12 14.84
N CYS A 169 2.26 6.89 14.33
CA CYS A 169 1.63 5.82 15.12
C CYS A 169 2.53 5.21 16.20
N THR A 170 3.87 5.31 16.04
CA THR A 170 4.82 4.73 17.00
C THR A 170 5.26 5.70 18.07
N SER A 171 4.99 6.99 17.96
CA SER A 171 5.38 8.04 18.92
C SER A 171 4.31 8.35 19.99
N GLY A 172 3.14 7.74 19.96
CA GLY A 172 2.08 7.79 20.98
C GLY A 172 2.01 6.48 21.75
#